data_47a707a846bc827ce9cd5eea6d41c28a
#
_entry.id   47a707a846bc827ce9cd5eea6d41c28a
#
_cell.length_a   1.000
_cell.length_b   1.000
_cell.length_c   1.000
_cell.angle_alpha   90.00
_cell.angle_beta   90.00
_cell.angle_gamma   90.00
#
_symmetry.space_group_name_H-M   'P 1'
#
loop_
_entity.id
_entity.type
_entity.pdbx_description
1 polymer ?
#
loop_
_entity_poly.entity_id
_entity_poly.type
_entity_poly.pdbx_seq_one_letter_code
_entity_poly.pdbx_strand_id
1 'polypeptide(L)'
;MGLYDRDYTQSEFRQQRFGLPQMHFSFPRVTPVVKWLLIVNFAVFVLCLVRSLGDLLHGWFAVDPRSWATTLQPWRLIGYQFLHSRDSFWHIIGNMLGLYFLGHYLERSWGSRKFLTFYLVCGAAGGIVFSLLVRVGFLAAGPMVGASGAVLGVIAACAILFPHIVLVFFVFPVPIRLMAVLFALNSFFVVLFNRGPNPGGEAAHFAGMAMGAAYVLLGPRWDKFSMKRRAGSWEKRLEESRRLQVEVDRILAKVHRSGLHSLTSVEKRTLKRATQEEIKRQQL
;
A
#
# COMPACT_ATOMS: atom_id res chain seq x y z
N MET A 1 5.35 19.96 66.77
CA MET A 1 4.81 19.89 65.41
C MET A 1 5.90 19.29 64.53
N GLY A 2 5.75 18.02 64.20
CA GLY A 2 6.72 17.27 63.43
C GLY A 2 6.55 17.49 61.90
N LEU A 3 7.61 17.22 61.14
CA LEU A 3 7.69 17.35 59.70
C LEU A 3 6.63 16.50 58.91
N TYR A 4 5.91 15.62 59.63
CA TYR A 4 4.93 14.70 59.09
C TYR A 4 3.48 15.21 59.05
N ASP A 5 3.23 16.42 59.58
CA ASP A 5 1.88 17.01 59.66
C ASP A 5 1.61 18.07 58.57
N ARG A 6 2.40 18.11 57.51
CA ARG A 6 2.18 19.08 56.42
C ARG A 6 1.30 18.48 55.33
N ASP A 7 0.21 19.19 54.97
CA ASP A 7 -0.82 18.76 53.99
C ASP A 7 -0.30 18.29 52.62
N TYR A 8 0.90 18.73 52.21
CA TYR A 8 1.49 18.31 50.95
C TYR A 8 2.06 16.88 50.95
N THR A 9 2.37 16.31 52.12
CA THR A 9 2.82 14.91 52.21
C THR A 9 1.69 13.92 52.21
N GLN A 10 0.44 14.35 52.50
CA GLN A 10 -0.73 13.48 52.44
C GLN A 10 -1.36 13.40 51.04
N SER A 11 -1.14 14.38 50.17
CA SER A 11 -1.66 14.39 48.81
C SER A 11 -0.89 13.46 47.88
N GLU A 12 0.42 13.29 48.09
CA GLU A 12 1.23 12.38 47.25
C GLU A 12 1.03 10.89 47.59
N PHE A 13 0.77 10.56 48.85
CA PHE A 13 0.49 9.16 49.24
C PHE A 13 -0.91 8.65 48.89
N ARG A 14 -1.87 9.55 48.58
CA ARG A 14 -3.22 9.17 48.17
C ARG A 14 -3.35 8.85 46.69
N GLN A 15 -2.40 9.25 45.85
CA GLN A 15 -2.45 8.98 44.40
C GLN A 15 -1.80 7.66 43.95
N GLN A 16 -1.07 6.98 44.82
CA GLN A 16 -0.60 5.60 44.54
C GLN A 16 -1.63 4.54 45.03
N ARG A 17 -2.91 4.76 44.79
CA ARG A 17 -3.81 3.62 44.72
C ARG A 17 -3.49 2.89 43.40
N PHE A 18 -3.06 1.65 43.53
CA PHE A 18 -2.98 0.64 42.48
C PHE A 18 -4.25 0.67 41.65
N GLY A 19 -4.38 1.64 40.74
CA GLY A 19 -5.30 1.60 39.64
C GLY A 19 -4.76 0.56 38.72
N LEU A 20 -5.43 -0.59 38.58
CA LEU A 20 -5.26 -1.48 37.46
C LEU A 20 -5.22 -0.60 36.20
N PRO A 21 -4.26 -0.78 35.30
CA PRO A 21 -4.23 0.01 34.09
C PRO A 21 -5.61 -0.12 33.45
N GLN A 22 -6.38 0.97 33.44
CA GLN A 22 -7.64 1.02 32.73
C GLN A 22 -7.28 0.82 31.26
N MET A 23 -7.50 -0.38 30.75
CA MET A 23 -7.43 -0.66 29.33
C MET A 23 -8.55 0.13 28.66
N HIS A 24 -8.24 1.36 28.24
CA HIS A 24 -9.14 2.11 27.38
C HIS A 24 -9.13 1.43 26.00
N PHE A 25 -10.10 0.55 25.76
CA PHE A 25 -10.38 0.04 24.43
C PHE A 25 -10.90 1.21 23.57
N SER A 26 -10.01 1.94 22.96
CA SER A 26 -10.35 2.94 21.97
C SER A 26 -10.37 2.27 20.60
N PHE A 27 -11.56 2.11 20.03
CA PHE A 27 -11.67 1.67 18.63
C PHE A 27 -10.99 2.69 17.70
N PRO A 28 -10.09 2.25 16.81
CA PRO A 28 -9.40 3.16 15.91
C PRO A 28 -10.39 3.85 14.97
N ARG A 29 -10.23 5.16 14.78
CA ARG A 29 -10.99 5.90 13.77
C ARG A 29 -10.62 5.37 12.39
N VAL A 30 -11.62 4.91 11.66
CA VAL A 30 -11.47 4.35 10.31
C VAL A 30 -11.02 5.43 9.33
N THR A 31 -9.95 5.17 8.61
CA THR A 31 -9.42 6.06 7.57
C THR A 31 -10.14 5.86 6.22
N PRO A 32 -10.11 6.84 5.28
CA PRO A 32 -10.94 6.82 4.08
C PRO A 32 -10.79 5.55 3.22
N VAL A 33 -9.57 5.13 2.90
CA VAL A 33 -9.36 3.94 2.04
C VAL A 33 -9.70 2.65 2.79
N VAL A 34 -9.32 2.53 4.06
CA VAL A 34 -9.73 1.38 4.89
C VAL A 34 -11.26 1.27 4.91
N LYS A 35 -11.97 2.39 5.12
CA LYS A 35 -13.44 2.43 5.09
C LYS A 35 -14.00 1.87 3.78
N TRP A 36 -13.50 2.37 2.64
CA TRP A 36 -13.99 1.94 1.33
C TRP A 36 -13.65 0.48 1.03
N LEU A 37 -12.45 0.03 1.39
CA LEU A 37 -12.06 -1.38 1.26
C LEU A 37 -12.98 -2.30 2.08
N LEU A 38 -13.32 -1.93 3.32
CA LEU A 38 -14.26 -2.68 4.14
C LEU A 38 -15.66 -2.72 3.50
N ILE A 39 -16.18 -1.58 3.04
CA ILE A 39 -17.51 -1.47 2.41
C ILE A 39 -17.57 -2.32 1.13
N VAL A 40 -16.56 -2.18 0.24
CA VAL A 40 -16.55 -2.90 -1.05
C VAL A 40 -16.44 -4.40 -0.83
N ASN A 41 -15.54 -4.87 0.06
CA ASN A 41 -15.43 -6.30 0.38
C ASN A 41 -16.74 -6.85 0.94
N PHE A 42 -17.38 -6.14 1.87
CA PHE A 42 -18.65 -6.56 2.44
C PHE A 42 -19.77 -6.57 1.39
N ALA A 43 -19.88 -5.52 0.58
CA ALA A 43 -20.89 -5.44 -0.49
C ALA A 43 -20.73 -6.56 -1.52
N VAL A 44 -19.49 -6.81 -1.99
CA VAL A 44 -19.20 -7.91 -2.92
C VAL A 44 -19.53 -9.26 -2.28
N PHE A 45 -19.20 -9.44 -1.01
CA PHE A 45 -19.54 -10.67 -0.28
C PHE A 45 -21.06 -10.90 -0.22
N VAL A 46 -21.84 -9.87 0.13
CA VAL A 46 -23.32 -9.96 0.16
C VAL A 46 -23.88 -10.28 -1.24
N LEU A 47 -23.36 -9.64 -2.29
CA LEU A 47 -23.74 -9.98 -3.68
C LEU A 47 -23.43 -11.43 -4.03
N CYS A 48 -22.30 -11.96 -3.57
CA CYS A 48 -21.91 -13.35 -3.81
C CYS A 48 -22.79 -14.38 -3.06
N LEU A 49 -23.58 -13.99 -2.05
CA LEU A 49 -24.54 -14.88 -1.42
C LEU A 49 -25.72 -15.25 -2.36
N VAL A 50 -26.02 -14.37 -3.32
CA VAL A 50 -26.93 -14.71 -4.42
C VAL A 50 -26.18 -15.58 -5.42
N ARG A 51 -26.54 -16.88 -5.50
CA ARG A 51 -25.74 -17.89 -6.20
C ARG A 51 -25.38 -17.51 -7.64
N SER A 52 -26.34 -17.03 -8.45
CA SER A 52 -26.12 -16.62 -9.84
C SER A 52 -25.13 -15.47 -9.98
N LEU A 53 -25.25 -14.45 -9.13
CA LEU A 53 -24.30 -13.33 -9.09
C LEU A 53 -22.93 -13.75 -8.59
N GLY A 54 -22.88 -14.59 -7.54
CA GLY A 54 -21.65 -15.12 -7.02
C GLY A 54 -20.89 -15.95 -8.04
N ASP A 55 -21.55 -16.84 -8.76
CA ASP A 55 -20.91 -17.65 -9.81
C ASP A 55 -20.40 -16.77 -10.96
N LEU A 56 -21.14 -15.73 -11.34
CA LEU A 56 -20.70 -14.75 -12.34
C LEU A 56 -19.45 -13.99 -11.84
N LEU A 57 -19.48 -13.44 -10.63
CA LEU A 57 -18.35 -12.67 -10.07
C LEU A 57 -17.10 -13.54 -9.90
N HIS A 58 -17.23 -14.78 -9.40
CA HIS A 58 -16.12 -15.71 -9.30
C HIS A 58 -15.57 -16.07 -10.70
N GLY A 59 -16.44 -16.31 -11.67
CA GLY A 59 -16.05 -16.59 -13.06
C GLY A 59 -15.21 -15.47 -13.67
N TRP A 60 -15.53 -14.20 -13.38
CA TRP A 60 -14.86 -13.05 -13.95
C TRP A 60 -13.63 -12.55 -13.18
N PHE A 61 -13.61 -12.71 -11.85
CA PHE A 61 -12.63 -12.05 -11.00
C PHE A 61 -11.73 -13.01 -10.20
N ALA A 62 -12.10 -14.28 -9.98
CA ALA A 62 -11.21 -15.22 -9.33
C ALA A 62 -9.93 -15.46 -10.16
N VAL A 63 -8.78 -15.60 -9.49
CA VAL A 63 -7.54 -16.04 -10.16
C VAL A 63 -7.64 -17.55 -10.37
N ASP A 64 -7.67 -17.98 -11.63
CA ASP A 64 -7.77 -19.38 -12.00
C ASP A 64 -6.72 -19.74 -13.06
N PRO A 65 -5.58 -20.32 -12.66
CA PRO A 65 -4.48 -20.62 -13.57
C PRO A 65 -4.69 -21.91 -14.39
N ARG A 66 -5.87 -22.57 -14.35
CA ARG A 66 -6.15 -23.75 -15.17
C ARG A 66 -6.11 -23.45 -16.68
N SER A 67 -6.46 -22.22 -17.05
CA SER A 67 -6.49 -21.77 -18.45
C SER A 67 -5.51 -20.62 -18.68
N TRP A 68 -4.86 -20.61 -19.85
CA TRP A 68 -4.06 -19.47 -20.30
C TRP A 68 -4.92 -18.22 -20.50
N ALA A 69 -6.14 -18.37 -20.99
CA ALA A 69 -7.05 -17.25 -21.17
C ALA A 69 -7.34 -16.52 -19.85
N THR A 70 -7.53 -17.26 -18.75
CA THR A 70 -7.75 -16.67 -17.42
C THR A 70 -6.47 -16.11 -16.82
N THR A 71 -5.32 -16.75 -17.08
CA THR A 71 -4.01 -16.28 -16.58
C THR A 71 -3.60 -14.94 -17.22
N LEU A 72 -3.97 -14.68 -18.46
CA LEU A 72 -3.65 -13.44 -19.19
C LEU A 72 -4.65 -12.30 -18.90
N GLN A 73 -5.55 -12.45 -17.93
CA GLN A 73 -6.54 -11.45 -17.55
C GLN A 73 -6.08 -10.64 -16.32
N PRO A 74 -5.36 -9.50 -16.49
CA PRO A 74 -4.69 -8.79 -15.40
C PRO A 74 -5.67 -8.22 -14.37
N TRP A 75 -6.92 -7.92 -14.76
CA TRP A 75 -7.94 -7.44 -13.81
C TRP A 75 -8.26 -8.46 -12.71
N ARG A 76 -8.04 -9.76 -12.96
CA ARG A 76 -8.22 -10.82 -11.96
C ARG A 76 -7.27 -10.66 -10.79
N LEU A 77 -6.03 -10.17 -11.03
CA LEU A 77 -5.05 -9.92 -9.97
C LEU A 77 -5.50 -8.83 -8.98
N ILE A 78 -6.44 -8.01 -9.39
CA ILE A 78 -7.06 -7.00 -8.51
C ILE A 78 -8.42 -7.51 -8.00
N GLY A 79 -9.26 -8.02 -8.89
CA GLY A 79 -10.65 -8.38 -8.56
C GLY A 79 -10.77 -9.50 -7.54
N TYR A 80 -9.91 -10.51 -7.58
CA TYR A 80 -9.96 -11.65 -6.66
C TYR A 80 -9.79 -11.25 -5.19
N GLN A 81 -9.12 -10.12 -4.94
CA GLN A 81 -8.88 -9.59 -3.60
C GLN A 81 -10.17 -9.11 -2.91
N PHE A 82 -11.23 -8.91 -3.66
CA PHE A 82 -12.54 -8.50 -3.14
C PHE A 82 -13.54 -9.66 -3.03
N LEU A 83 -13.21 -10.82 -3.57
CA LEU A 83 -14.01 -12.02 -3.46
C LEU A 83 -13.66 -12.78 -2.18
N HIS A 84 -14.67 -13.45 -1.60
CA HIS A 84 -14.45 -14.31 -0.42
C HIS A 84 -15.21 -15.62 -0.59
N SER A 85 -14.72 -16.67 0.10
CA SER A 85 -15.43 -17.95 0.13
C SER A 85 -16.82 -17.78 0.72
N ARG A 86 -17.80 -18.39 0.07
CA ARG A 86 -19.18 -18.43 0.55
C ARG A 86 -19.38 -19.46 1.68
N ASP A 87 -18.46 -20.42 1.77
CA ASP A 87 -18.57 -21.55 2.70
C ASP A 87 -18.02 -21.20 4.10
N SER A 88 -17.30 -20.07 4.23
CA SER A 88 -16.68 -19.66 5.47
C SER A 88 -16.77 -18.15 5.72
N PHE A 89 -17.66 -17.76 6.62
CA PHE A 89 -17.73 -16.37 7.12
C PHE A 89 -16.44 -15.92 7.81
N TRP A 90 -15.70 -16.86 8.41
CA TRP A 90 -14.43 -16.54 9.07
C TRP A 90 -13.38 -15.99 8.11
N HIS A 91 -13.45 -16.38 6.84
CA HIS A 91 -12.55 -15.89 5.81
C HIS A 91 -12.69 -14.37 5.59
N ILE A 92 -13.92 -13.85 5.46
CA ILE A 92 -14.12 -12.41 5.34
C ILE A 92 -13.92 -11.69 6.67
N ILE A 93 -14.40 -12.23 7.78
CA ILE A 93 -14.27 -11.61 9.11
C ILE A 93 -12.80 -11.40 9.45
N GLY A 94 -11.95 -12.42 9.32
CA GLY A 94 -10.52 -12.32 9.60
C GLY A 94 -9.82 -11.26 8.76
N ASN A 95 -10.14 -11.20 7.45
CA ASN A 95 -9.59 -10.18 6.56
C ASN A 95 -10.04 -8.77 6.97
N MET A 96 -11.33 -8.58 7.26
CA MET A 96 -11.85 -7.26 7.62
C MET A 96 -11.33 -6.79 8.98
N LEU A 97 -11.19 -7.67 9.96
CA LEU A 97 -10.58 -7.35 11.25
C LEU A 97 -9.11 -6.95 11.09
N GLY A 98 -8.32 -7.72 10.35
CA GLY A 98 -6.92 -7.39 10.07
C GLY A 98 -6.79 -6.03 9.38
N LEU A 99 -7.61 -5.78 8.36
CA LEU A 99 -7.62 -4.50 7.65
C LEU A 99 -8.07 -3.34 8.55
N TYR A 100 -9.12 -3.53 9.35
CA TYR A 100 -9.64 -2.52 10.26
C TYR A 100 -8.62 -2.10 11.32
N PHE A 101 -8.01 -3.09 12.00
CA PHE A 101 -7.09 -2.80 13.10
C PHE A 101 -5.70 -2.35 12.65
N LEU A 102 -5.26 -2.72 11.45
CA LEU A 102 -3.89 -2.44 11.00
C LEU A 102 -3.80 -1.47 9.81
N GLY A 103 -4.79 -1.47 8.92
CA GLY A 103 -4.76 -0.63 7.73
C GLY A 103 -4.64 0.86 8.02
N HIS A 104 -5.32 1.33 9.08
CA HIS A 104 -5.30 2.75 9.45
C HIS A 104 -3.91 3.26 9.89
N TYR A 105 -3.04 2.41 10.44
CA TYR A 105 -1.67 2.80 10.78
C TYR A 105 -0.87 3.16 9.53
N LEU A 106 -0.95 2.32 8.50
CA LEU A 106 -0.25 2.55 7.24
C LEU A 106 -0.88 3.70 6.44
N GLU A 107 -2.21 3.77 6.38
CA GLU A 107 -2.89 4.85 5.66
C GLU A 107 -2.60 6.22 6.27
N ARG A 108 -2.56 6.35 7.61
CA ARG A 108 -2.16 7.60 8.28
C ARG A 108 -0.70 7.96 8.02
N SER A 109 0.19 6.97 7.97
CA SER A 109 1.63 7.21 7.76
C SER A 109 1.96 7.57 6.31
N TRP A 110 1.30 6.97 5.32
CA TRP A 110 1.67 7.07 3.90
C TRP A 110 0.70 7.89 3.07
N GLY A 111 -0.48 8.16 3.60
CA GLY A 111 -1.61 8.73 2.87
C GLY A 111 -2.37 7.69 2.04
N SER A 112 -3.61 8.03 1.71
CA SER A 112 -4.60 7.14 1.10
C SER A 112 -4.14 6.51 -0.22
N ARG A 113 -3.53 7.30 -1.12
CA ARG A 113 -3.10 6.80 -2.44
C ARG A 113 -2.00 5.76 -2.34
N LYS A 114 -0.97 6.02 -1.52
CA LYS A 114 0.17 5.12 -1.34
C LYS A 114 -0.25 3.84 -0.64
N PHE A 115 -1.13 3.93 0.37
CA PHE A 115 -1.69 2.78 1.05
C PHE A 115 -2.53 1.89 0.11
N LEU A 116 -3.43 2.47 -0.69
CA LEU A 116 -4.23 1.71 -1.65
C LEU A 116 -3.35 0.98 -2.67
N THR A 117 -2.36 1.67 -3.25
CA THR A 117 -1.41 1.05 -4.19
C THR A 117 -0.66 -0.11 -3.53
N PHE A 118 -0.16 0.09 -2.31
CA PHE A 118 0.52 -0.95 -1.53
C PHE A 118 -0.38 -2.18 -1.32
N TYR A 119 -1.61 -1.96 -0.86
CA TYR A 119 -2.59 -3.03 -0.61
C TYR A 119 -2.83 -3.86 -1.87
N LEU A 120 -3.15 -3.20 -2.99
CA LEU A 120 -3.42 -3.87 -4.26
C LEU A 120 -2.20 -4.61 -4.82
N VAL A 121 -0.99 -4.04 -4.67
CA VAL A 121 0.28 -4.67 -5.11
C VAL A 121 0.59 -5.91 -4.28
N CYS A 122 0.42 -5.87 -2.95
CA CYS A 122 0.62 -7.05 -2.10
C CYS A 122 -0.33 -8.18 -2.50
N GLY A 123 -1.61 -7.87 -2.73
CA GLY A 123 -2.56 -8.87 -3.21
C GLY A 123 -2.18 -9.39 -4.60
N ALA A 124 -1.88 -8.50 -5.56
CA ALA A 124 -1.48 -8.92 -6.91
C ALA A 124 -0.26 -9.84 -6.91
N ALA A 125 0.74 -9.58 -6.05
CA ALA A 125 1.89 -10.46 -5.86
C ALA A 125 1.47 -11.88 -5.44
N GLY A 126 0.49 -11.98 -4.54
CA GLY A 126 -0.10 -13.28 -4.14
C GLY A 126 -0.68 -14.03 -5.34
N GLY A 127 -1.50 -13.36 -6.16
CA GLY A 127 -2.10 -13.94 -7.35
C GLY A 127 -1.08 -14.38 -8.40
N ILE A 128 -0.03 -13.58 -8.60
CA ILE A 128 1.06 -13.90 -9.54
C ILE A 128 1.83 -15.14 -9.06
N VAL A 129 2.29 -15.16 -7.80
CA VAL A 129 3.08 -16.28 -7.27
C VAL A 129 2.26 -17.57 -7.27
N PHE A 130 1.01 -17.53 -6.85
CA PHE A 130 0.12 -18.68 -6.96
C PHE A 130 0.02 -19.20 -8.40
N SER A 131 -0.25 -18.31 -9.36
CA SER A 131 -0.36 -18.69 -10.77
C SER A 131 0.93 -19.30 -11.31
N LEU A 132 2.09 -18.78 -10.94
CA LEU A 132 3.38 -19.32 -11.33
C LEU A 132 3.61 -20.72 -10.75
N LEU A 133 3.35 -20.93 -9.46
CA LEU A 133 3.53 -22.24 -8.81
C LEU A 133 2.61 -23.31 -9.38
N VAL A 134 1.38 -22.95 -9.76
CA VAL A 134 0.49 -23.86 -10.47
C VAL A 134 1.02 -24.18 -11.87
N ARG A 135 1.53 -23.17 -12.60
CA ARG A 135 2.06 -23.35 -13.96
C ARG A 135 3.29 -24.25 -14.03
N VAL A 136 4.14 -24.20 -13.02
CA VAL A 136 5.30 -25.11 -12.94
C VAL A 136 4.94 -26.48 -12.34
N GLY A 137 3.66 -26.75 -12.07
CA GLY A 137 3.19 -28.03 -11.54
C GLY A 137 3.48 -28.28 -10.06
N PHE A 138 3.88 -27.23 -9.32
CA PHE A 138 4.19 -27.36 -7.90
C PHE A 138 2.93 -27.36 -7.01
N LEU A 139 1.89 -26.63 -7.41
CA LEU A 139 0.61 -26.55 -6.70
C LEU A 139 -0.54 -27.03 -7.59
N ALA A 140 -1.58 -27.58 -6.95
CA ALA A 140 -2.81 -27.92 -7.63
C ALA A 140 -3.54 -26.68 -8.17
N ALA A 141 -4.11 -26.77 -9.35
CA ALA A 141 -4.87 -25.70 -9.98
C ALA A 141 -6.28 -25.61 -9.39
N GLY A 142 -6.72 -24.38 -9.11
CA GLY A 142 -8.08 -24.09 -8.65
C GLY A 142 -8.34 -22.58 -8.61
N PRO A 143 -9.59 -22.17 -8.43
CA PRO A 143 -9.91 -20.75 -8.31
C PRO A 143 -9.44 -20.23 -6.93
N MET A 144 -8.73 -19.09 -6.94
CA MET A 144 -8.28 -18.42 -5.74
C MET A 144 -9.01 -17.11 -5.56
N VAL A 145 -9.47 -16.87 -4.33
CA VAL A 145 -10.19 -15.65 -3.90
C VAL A 145 -9.72 -15.24 -2.51
N GLY A 146 -9.80 -13.96 -2.20
CA GLY A 146 -9.57 -13.41 -0.86
C GLY A 146 -8.65 -12.20 -0.82
N ALA A 147 -8.92 -11.34 0.15
CA ALA A 147 -8.11 -10.17 0.48
C ALA A 147 -6.83 -10.52 1.26
N SER A 148 -6.69 -11.76 1.70
CA SER A 148 -5.73 -12.19 2.72
C SER A 148 -4.26 -11.94 2.35
N GLY A 149 -3.88 -12.10 1.08
CA GLY A 149 -2.54 -11.76 0.62
C GLY A 149 -2.20 -10.28 0.85
N ALA A 150 -3.14 -9.38 0.55
CA ALA A 150 -2.98 -7.95 0.81
C ALA A 150 -2.97 -7.64 2.32
N VAL A 151 -3.88 -8.24 3.09
CA VAL A 151 -3.98 -8.04 4.55
C VAL A 151 -2.73 -8.55 5.26
N LEU A 152 -2.20 -9.70 4.87
CA LEU A 152 -0.94 -10.22 5.41
C LEU A 152 0.27 -9.36 5.01
N GLY A 153 0.25 -8.75 3.82
CA GLY A 153 1.19 -7.70 3.46
C GLY A 153 1.12 -6.50 4.40
N VAL A 154 -0.10 -6.07 4.79
CA VAL A 154 -0.30 -5.02 5.81
C VAL A 154 0.26 -5.46 7.17
N ILE A 155 0.04 -6.70 7.60
CA ILE A 155 0.61 -7.24 8.85
C ILE A 155 2.14 -7.20 8.81
N ALA A 156 2.76 -7.66 7.72
CA ALA A 156 4.22 -7.65 7.56
C ALA A 156 4.78 -6.23 7.60
N ALA A 157 4.17 -5.28 6.90
CA ALA A 157 4.57 -3.87 6.93
C ALA A 157 4.43 -3.25 8.33
N CYS A 158 3.31 -3.51 9.02
CA CYS A 158 3.11 -3.04 10.39
C CYS A 158 4.10 -3.67 11.38
N ALA A 159 4.44 -4.95 11.22
CA ALA A 159 5.44 -5.62 12.06
C ALA A 159 6.83 -4.99 11.97
N ILE A 160 7.17 -4.41 10.81
CA ILE A 160 8.43 -3.70 10.60
C ILE A 160 8.36 -2.26 11.11
N LEU A 161 7.30 -1.52 10.77
CA LEU A 161 7.18 -0.08 11.04
C LEU A 161 6.67 0.24 12.44
N PHE A 162 5.79 -0.62 12.99
CA PHE A 162 5.11 -0.43 14.28
C PHE A 162 5.26 -1.65 15.19
N PRO A 163 6.49 -2.04 15.56
CA PRO A 163 6.80 -3.30 16.25
C PRO A 163 6.18 -3.44 17.64
N HIS A 164 5.76 -2.32 18.22
CA HIS A 164 5.15 -2.25 19.55
C HIS A 164 3.64 -2.57 19.56
N ILE A 165 3.03 -2.74 18.38
CA ILE A 165 1.63 -3.12 18.30
C ILE A 165 1.46 -4.52 18.90
N VAL A 166 0.49 -4.64 19.80
CA VAL A 166 0.04 -5.92 20.38
C VAL A 166 -1.39 -6.13 19.92
N LEU A 167 -1.62 -7.25 19.26
CA LEU A 167 -2.96 -7.68 18.82
C LEU A 167 -3.52 -8.68 19.81
N VAL A 168 -4.81 -8.60 20.09
CA VAL A 168 -5.48 -9.62 20.90
C VAL A 168 -5.96 -10.72 19.96
N PHE A 169 -5.30 -11.87 20.00
CA PHE A 169 -5.68 -13.06 19.25
C PHE A 169 -6.48 -13.99 20.16
N PHE A 170 -7.78 -14.09 19.94
CA PHE A 170 -8.77 -14.61 20.89
C PHE A 170 -8.75 -13.83 22.20
N VAL A 171 -8.02 -14.30 23.20
CA VAL A 171 -7.86 -13.66 24.53
C VAL A 171 -6.39 -13.36 24.86
N PHE A 172 -5.46 -13.79 24.00
CA PHE A 172 -4.03 -13.65 24.25
C PHE A 172 -3.46 -12.42 23.56
N PRO A 173 -2.73 -11.55 24.27
CA PRO A 173 -1.98 -10.46 23.65
C PRO A 173 -0.76 -11.02 22.91
N VAL A 174 -0.75 -10.86 21.57
CA VAL A 174 0.34 -11.35 20.71
C VAL A 174 1.03 -10.16 20.07
N PRO A 175 2.34 -9.96 20.26
CA PRO A 175 3.10 -8.94 19.56
C PRO A 175 3.00 -9.14 18.04
N ILE A 176 2.78 -8.05 17.30
CA ILE A 176 2.59 -8.12 15.83
C ILE A 176 3.77 -8.79 15.11
N ARG A 177 5.00 -8.62 15.60
CA ARG A 177 6.18 -9.29 15.05
C ARG A 177 6.07 -10.82 15.16
N LEU A 178 5.68 -11.31 16.33
CA LEU A 178 5.51 -12.75 16.54
C LEU A 178 4.40 -13.28 15.63
N MET A 179 3.27 -12.59 15.56
CA MET A 179 2.16 -12.95 14.68
C MET A 179 2.59 -13.00 13.20
N ALA A 180 3.32 -12.00 12.72
CA ALA A 180 3.83 -11.97 11.35
C ALA A 180 4.79 -13.14 11.06
N VAL A 181 5.70 -13.44 11.99
CA VAL A 181 6.63 -14.56 11.85
C VAL A 181 5.87 -15.91 11.83
N LEU A 182 4.91 -16.10 12.73
CA LEU A 182 4.11 -17.32 12.77
C LEU A 182 3.31 -17.53 11.48
N PHE A 183 2.67 -16.48 10.94
CA PHE A 183 1.97 -16.57 9.66
C PHE A 183 2.94 -16.85 8.51
N ALA A 184 4.10 -16.21 8.47
CA ALA A 184 5.09 -16.43 7.43
C ALA A 184 5.63 -17.86 7.44
N LEU A 185 5.96 -18.38 8.63
CA LEU A 185 6.43 -19.76 8.81
C LEU A 185 5.34 -20.77 8.44
N ASN A 186 4.09 -20.56 8.92
CA ASN A 186 2.98 -21.44 8.55
C ASN A 186 2.82 -21.50 7.04
N SER A 187 2.69 -20.35 6.39
CA SER A 187 2.52 -20.27 4.93
C SER A 187 3.71 -20.90 4.18
N PHE A 188 4.93 -20.63 4.63
CA PHE A 188 6.14 -21.20 4.03
C PHE A 188 6.15 -22.74 4.12
N PHE A 189 5.90 -23.32 5.29
CA PHE A 189 5.92 -24.77 5.47
C PHE A 189 4.77 -25.46 4.75
N VAL A 190 3.56 -24.89 4.77
CA VAL A 190 2.41 -25.44 4.01
C VAL A 190 2.71 -25.50 2.52
N VAL A 191 3.29 -24.44 1.97
CA VAL A 191 3.69 -24.41 0.55
C VAL A 191 4.83 -25.37 0.27
N LEU A 192 5.90 -25.37 1.09
CA LEU A 192 7.09 -26.20 0.90
C LEU A 192 6.77 -27.69 0.86
N PHE A 193 5.94 -28.14 1.79
CA PHE A 193 5.56 -29.56 1.87
C PHE A 193 4.32 -29.89 1.03
N ASN A 194 3.68 -28.90 0.42
CA ASN A 194 2.42 -29.01 -0.32
C ASN A 194 1.35 -29.79 0.48
N ARG A 195 1.27 -29.51 1.78
CA ARG A 195 0.37 -30.17 2.73
C ARG A 195 -0.52 -29.13 3.42
N GLY A 196 -1.75 -29.53 3.74
CA GLY A 196 -2.72 -28.66 4.40
C GLY A 196 -3.95 -28.43 3.54
N PRO A 197 -4.96 -27.72 4.07
CA PRO A 197 -6.26 -27.58 3.40
C PRO A 197 -6.23 -26.63 2.18
N ASN A 198 -5.27 -25.69 2.13
CA ASN A 198 -5.23 -24.70 1.06
C ASN A 198 -3.80 -24.21 0.75
N PRO A 199 -2.91 -25.05 0.18
CA PRO A 199 -1.54 -24.64 -0.14
C PRO A 199 -1.47 -23.46 -1.14
N GLY A 200 -2.44 -23.34 -2.05
CA GLY A 200 -2.53 -22.22 -2.98
C GLY A 200 -2.80 -20.89 -2.31
N GLY A 201 -3.73 -20.85 -1.37
CA GLY A 201 -3.98 -19.67 -0.54
C GLY A 201 -2.77 -19.29 0.31
N GLU A 202 -2.07 -20.27 0.89
CA GLU A 202 -0.86 -20.03 1.68
C GLU A 202 0.30 -19.49 0.81
N ALA A 203 0.41 -19.90 -0.45
CA ALA A 203 1.35 -19.31 -1.38
C ALA A 203 1.09 -17.81 -1.62
N ALA A 204 -0.19 -17.44 -1.77
CA ALA A 204 -0.59 -16.05 -1.90
C ALA A 204 -0.34 -15.25 -0.61
N HIS A 205 -0.56 -15.87 0.56
CA HIS A 205 -0.26 -15.29 1.87
C HIS A 205 1.22 -14.96 2.01
N PHE A 206 2.08 -15.93 1.78
CA PHE A 206 3.52 -15.75 1.87
C PHE A 206 4.04 -14.69 0.89
N ALA A 207 3.57 -14.73 -0.35
CA ALA A 207 3.97 -13.76 -1.37
C ALA A 207 3.50 -12.33 -1.03
N GLY A 208 2.28 -12.19 -0.50
CA GLY A 208 1.77 -10.90 -0.03
C GLY A 208 2.59 -10.33 1.12
N MET A 209 2.95 -11.16 2.10
CA MET A 209 3.84 -10.78 3.22
C MET A 209 5.23 -10.39 2.73
N ALA A 210 5.83 -11.20 1.86
CA ALA A 210 7.15 -10.93 1.29
C ALA A 210 7.16 -9.60 0.51
N MET A 211 6.11 -9.35 -0.30
CA MET A 211 5.95 -8.08 -1.01
C MET A 211 5.77 -6.91 -0.06
N GLY A 212 4.97 -7.08 1.00
CA GLY A 212 4.77 -6.06 2.03
C GLY A 212 6.07 -5.70 2.76
N ALA A 213 6.84 -6.69 3.16
CA ALA A 213 8.15 -6.51 3.77
C ALA A 213 9.15 -5.83 2.79
N ALA A 214 9.22 -6.32 1.55
CA ALA A 214 10.09 -5.76 0.52
C ALA A 214 9.75 -4.29 0.23
N TYR A 215 8.47 -3.94 0.15
CA TYR A 215 8.02 -2.58 -0.08
C TYR A 215 8.52 -1.61 1.01
N VAL A 216 8.45 -2.03 2.27
CA VAL A 216 8.92 -1.22 3.41
C VAL A 216 10.44 -1.13 3.43
N LEU A 217 11.14 -2.25 3.26
CA LEU A 217 12.60 -2.31 3.38
C LEU A 217 13.31 -1.65 2.19
N LEU A 218 12.73 -1.73 0.99
CA LEU A 218 13.30 -1.16 -0.23
C LEU A 218 12.78 0.25 -0.53
N GLY A 219 11.64 0.66 0.04
CA GLY A 219 11.00 1.96 -0.19
C GLY A 219 11.95 3.16 -0.04
N PRO A 220 12.74 3.28 1.03
CA PRO A 220 13.67 4.39 1.21
C PRO A 220 14.75 4.46 0.12
N ARG A 221 15.16 3.31 -0.45
CA ARG A 221 16.11 3.27 -1.57
C ARG A 221 15.48 3.77 -2.86
N TRP A 222 14.22 3.43 -3.11
CA TRP A 222 13.45 3.90 -4.27
C TRP A 222 13.21 5.41 -4.20
N ASP A 223 12.88 5.94 -3.02
CA ASP A 223 12.68 7.38 -2.83
C ASP A 223 13.98 8.16 -3.08
N LYS A 224 15.12 7.68 -2.58
CA LYS A 224 16.45 8.26 -2.87
C LYS A 224 16.77 8.21 -4.37
N PHE A 225 16.52 7.09 -5.03
CA PHE A 225 16.78 6.93 -6.47
C PHE A 225 15.85 7.84 -7.31
N SER A 226 14.57 7.91 -6.98
CA SER A 226 13.61 8.77 -7.67
C SER A 226 13.91 10.25 -7.46
N MET A 227 14.33 10.66 -6.26
CA MET A 227 14.77 12.03 -5.98
C MET A 227 16.02 12.39 -6.78
N LYS A 228 17.01 11.50 -6.87
CA LYS A 228 18.22 11.70 -7.66
C LYS A 228 17.89 11.88 -9.16
N ARG A 229 16.96 11.06 -9.69
CA ARG A 229 16.49 11.21 -11.08
C ARG A 229 15.74 12.52 -11.30
N ARG A 230 14.89 12.93 -10.34
CA ARG A 230 14.17 14.23 -10.41
C ARG A 230 15.12 15.41 -10.31
N ALA A 231 16.12 15.36 -9.41
CA ALA A 231 17.14 16.38 -9.28
C ALA A 231 17.94 16.54 -10.59
N GLY A 232 18.43 15.46 -11.19
CA GLY A 232 19.14 15.52 -12.47
C GLY A 232 18.28 16.02 -13.63
N SER A 233 16.98 15.73 -13.64
CA SER A 233 16.03 16.29 -14.62
C SER A 233 15.79 17.79 -14.39
N TRP A 234 15.72 18.20 -13.12
CA TRP A 234 15.57 19.60 -12.73
C TRP A 234 16.79 20.43 -13.12
N GLU A 235 18.00 19.96 -12.83
CA GLU A 235 19.25 20.63 -13.21
C GLU A 235 19.34 20.83 -14.72
N LYS A 236 19.03 19.81 -15.52
CA LYS A 236 18.99 19.93 -16.99
C LYS A 236 18.00 21.02 -17.46
N ARG A 237 16.79 21.02 -16.91
CA ARG A 237 15.78 22.05 -17.25
C ARG A 237 16.22 23.45 -16.83
N LEU A 238 16.90 23.59 -15.70
CA LEU A 238 17.41 24.86 -15.23
C LEU A 238 18.52 25.38 -16.15
N GLU A 239 19.41 24.50 -16.59
CA GLU A 239 20.48 24.83 -17.51
C GLU A 239 19.96 25.22 -18.91
N GLU A 240 18.99 24.48 -19.45
CA GLU A 240 18.30 24.79 -20.69
C GLU A 240 17.59 26.17 -20.60
N SER A 241 16.92 26.42 -19.48
CA SER A 241 16.27 27.72 -19.23
C SER A 241 17.26 28.87 -19.15
N ARG A 242 18.41 28.68 -18.48
CA ARG A 242 19.49 29.68 -18.44
C ARG A 242 20.08 29.96 -19.83
N ARG A 243 20.36 28.90 -20.60
CA ARG A 243 20.86 29.05 -21.99
C ARG A 243 19.86 29.82 -22.86
N LEU A 244 18.57 29.51 -22.76
CA LEU A 244 17.53 30.22 -23.50
C LEU A 244 17.46 31.69 -23.09
N GLN A 245 17.60 32.00 -21.81
CA GLN A 245 17.56 33.37 -21.31
C GLN A 245 18.75 34.20 -21.82
N VAL A 246 19.96 33.65 -21.79
CA VAL A 246 21.16 34.27 -22.34
C VAL A 246 21.01 34.54 -23.84
N GLU A 247 20.42 33.59 -24.59
CA GLU A 247 20.20 33.78 -26.03
C GLU A 247 19.14 34.85 -26.31
N VAL A 248 18.07 34.91 -25.51
CA VAL A 248 17.05 35.96 -25.58
C VAL A 248 17.67 37.33 -25.32
N ASP A 249 18.48 37.46 -24.28
CA ASP A 249 19.16 38.76 -23.96
C ASP A 249 20.09 39.19 -25.10
N ARG A 250 20.82 38.25 -25.71
CA ARG A 250 21.64 38.54 -26.91
C ARG A 250 20.81 39.06 -28.07
N ILE A 251 19.67 38.42 -28.33
CA ILE A 251 18.76 38.79 -29.41
C ILE A 251 18.14 40.16 -29.15
N LEU A 252 17.71 40.41 -27.91
CA LEU A 252 17.15 41.74 -27.52
C LEU A 252 18.19 42.85 -27.62
N ALA A 253 19.45 42.61 -27.23
CA ALA A 253 20.54 43.58 -27.43
C ALA A 253 20.83 43.87 -28.91
N LYS A 254 20.67 42.87 -29.80
CA LYS A 254 20.75 43.04 -31.24
C LYS A 254 19.60 43.92 -31.80
N VAL A 255 18.38 43.64 -31.34
CA VAL A 255 17.20 44.43 -31.71
C VAL A 255 17.35 45.87 -31.29
N HIS A 256 17.87 46.10 -30.07
CA HIS A 256 18.11 47.49 -29.59
C HIS A 256 19.13 48.25 -30.43
N ARG A 257 20.17 47.58 -30.97
CA ARG A 257 21.20 48.21 -31.80
C ARG A 257 20.83 48.35 -33.27
N SER A 258 20.15 47.37 -33.84
CA SER A 258 19.99 47.23 -35.30
C SER A 258 18.52 47.13 -35.74
N GLY A 259 17.56 47.30 -34.83
CA GLY A 259 16.13 47.23 -35.11
C GLY A 259 15.57 45.82 -35.34
N LEU A 260 14.25 45.72 -35.34
CA LEU A 260 13.53 44.44 -35.53
C LEU A 260 13.79 43.77 -36.90
N HIS A 261 14.17 44.55 -37.91
CA HIS A 261 14.45 44.05 -39.26
C HIS A 261 15.72 43.17 -39.33
N SER A 262 16.61 43.32 -38.36
CA SER A 262 17.86 42.56 -38.27
C SER A 262 17.69 41.13 -37.80
N LEU A 263 16.49 40.74 -37.34
CA LEU A 263 16.21 39.40 -36.79
C LEU A 263 16.10 38.33 -37.89
N THR A 264 16.91 37.29 -37.74
CA THR A 264 16.81 36.08 -38.56
C THR A 264 15.57 35.26 -38.19
N SER A 265 15.17 34.35 -39.08
CA SER A 265 14.04 33.45 -38.85
C SER A 265 14.26 32.52 -37.63
N VAL A 266 15.53 32.21 -37.31
CA VAL A 266 15.89 31.39 -36.14
C VAL A 266 15.70 32.19 -34.87
N GLU A 267 16.20 33.44 -34.83
CA GLU A 267 16.06 34.33 -33.68
C GLU A 267 14.59 34.64 -33.36
N LYS A 268 13.75 34.82 -34.36
CA LYS A 268 12.29 35.00 -34.20
C LYS A 268 11.64 33.75 -33.56
N ARG A 269 12.07 32.53 -33.95
CA ARG A 269 11.59 31.29 -33.35
C ARG A 269 12.03 31.16 -31.90
N THR A 270 13.26 31.51 -31.56
CA THR A 270 13.79 31.50 -30.20
C THR A 270 12.99 32.44 -29.29
N LEU A 271 12.71 33.66 -29.72
CA LEU A 271 11.86 34.58 -28.94
C LEU A 271 10.45 34.02 -28.72
N LYS A 272 9.82 33.46 -29.76
CA LYS A 272 8.48 32.87 -29.65
C LYS A 272 8.46 31.69 -28.66
N ARG A 273 9.49 30.85 -28.69
CA ARG A 273 9.64 29.74 -27.72
C ARG A 273 9.77 30.25 -26.29
N ALA A 274 10.62 31.25 -26.06
CA ALA A 274 10.81 31.85 -24.74
C ALA A 274 9.51 32.47 -24.20
N THR A 275 8.76 33.21 -25.03
CA THR A 275 7.44 33.72 -24.64
C THR A 275 6.46 32.62 -24.27
N GLN A 276 6.41 31.52 -25.02
CA GLN A 276 5.53 30.40 -24.71
C GLN A 276 5.91 29.68 -23.41
N GLU A 277 7.20 29.56 -23.12
CA GLU A 277 7.68 29.00 -21.85
C GLU A 277 7.34 29.88 -20.65
N GLU A 278 7.43 31.19 -20.81
CA GLU A 278 7.08 32.18 -19.78
C GLU A 278 5.56 32.17 -19.47
N ILE A 279 4.72 32.15 -20.50
CA ILE A 279 3.26 32.03 -20.34
C ILE A 279 2.89 30.73 -19.59
N LYS A 280 3.53 29.61 -19.93
CA LYS A 280 3.31 28.34 -19.21
C LYS A 280 3.72 28.40 -17.75
N ARG A 281 4.76 29.16 -17.40
CA ARG A 281 5.19 29.33 -16.00
C ARG A 281 4.20 30.17 -15.18
N GLN A 282 3.56 31.16 -15.80
CA GLN A 282 2.56 32.00 -15.12
C GLN A 282 1.21 31.31 -14.90
N GLN A 283 0.96 30.18 -15.59
CA GLN A 283 -0.27 29.39 -15.47
C GLN A 283 -0.17 28.21 -14.48
N LEU A 284 1.01 27.98 -13.86
CA LEU A 284 1.27 26.95 -12.85
C LEU A 284 1.39 27.57 -11.45
#